data_bd7a06ef971aa5eb42400f943ec51db2
#
_entry.id   bd7a06ef971aa5eb42400f943ec51db2
#
_cell.length_a   1.000
_cell.length_b   1.000
_cell.length_c   1.000
_cell.angle_alpha   90.00
_cell.angle_beta   90.00
_cell.angle_gamma   90.00
#
_symmetry.space_group_name_H-M   'P 1'
#
loop_
_entity.id
_entity.type
_entity.pdbx_description
1 polymer ?
#
loop_
_entity_poly.entity_id
_entity_poly.type
_entity_poly.pdbx_seq_one_letter_code
_entity_poly.pdbx_strand_id
1 'polypeptide(L)'
;MDLREAYRILGVPESASREEVEEQYAVWVRKDRALKRAQAQHEPTDEHFDFAQINAAYRAIIDHYHQLEDQGKPKRDPRIEKLDHFWTYYKYHVIVAVILIIGIVYIINSVIESQQEKARLAALPPADATMMMFGDFYEPKLTSIEENILLAKPDWQRVVVNHTYVPSQITSEFDIALQQKAIVTLVTDRSDVYMVDGNNVQNLVNQGLFLPLDEYAERLKASVGEENLVYMRTEPSGLDPDEQPGEYHLYTVRLPIHQDYSSLSNEAMAGIHVGSENVEKALQLIETLAKGL
;
A
#
# COMPACT_ATOMS: atom_id res chain seq x y z
N MET A 1 -26.60 -34.18 -55.32
CA MET A 1 -27.38 -33.32 -56.24
C MET A 1 -26.43 -32.45 -56.98
N ASP A 2 -26.56 -32.31 -58.29
CA ASP A 2 -25.73 -31.35 -59.03
C ASP A 2 -26.13 -29.90 -58.66
N LEU A 3 -25.13 -29.02 -58.61
CA LEU A 3 -25.34 -27.64 -58.16
C LEU A 3 -26.29 -26.85 -59.08
N ARG A 4 -26.20 -27.06 -60.38
CA ARG A 4 -27.11 -26.45 -61.38
C ARG A 4 -28.56 -26.93 -61.18
N GLU A 5 -28.73 -28.20 -60.88
CA GLU A 5 -30.03 -28.77 -60.59
C GLU A 5 -30.61 -28.21 -59.33
N ALA A 6 -29.78 -27.99 -58.28
CA ALA A 6 -30.19 -27.37 -57.05
C ALA A 6 -30.73 -25.94 -57.20
N TYR A 7 -30.05 -25.10 -58.01
CA TYR A 7 -30.51 -23.76 -58.34
C TYR A 7 -31.84 -23.77 -59.09
N ARG A 8 -32.01 -24.71 -60.00
CA ARG A 8 -33.26 -24.90 -60.80
C ARG A 8 -34.42 -25.32 -59.90
N ILE A 9 -34.20 -26.26 -58.98
CA ILE A 9 -35.23 -26.77 -58.04
C ILE A 9 -35.65 -25.66 -57.10
N LEU A 10 -34.71 -24.87 -56.59
CA LEU A 10 -35.02 -23.78 -55.67
C LEU A 10 -35.72 -22.61 -56.38
N GLY A 11 -35.56 -22.51 -57.72
CA GLY A 11 -36.16 -21.46 -58.59
C GLY A 11 -35.39 -20.16 -58.56
N VAL A 12 -34.06 -20.20 -58.42
CA VAL A 12 -33.16 -19.04 -58.44
C VAL A 12 -32.11 -19.20 -59.55
N PRO A 13 -31.56 -18.11 -60.10
CA PRO A 13 -30.50 -18.18 -61.08
C PRO A 13 -29.19 -18.70 -60.48
N GLU A 14 -28.31 -19.30 -61.29
CA GLU A 14 -26.99 -19.81 -60.83
C GLU A 14 -26.08 -18.68 -60.29
N SER A 15 -26.36 -17.43 -60.61
CA SER A 15 -25.67 -16.25 -60.12
C SER A 15 -26.30 -15.59 -58.87
N ALA A 16 -27.32 -16.22 -58.28
CA ALA A 16 -28.02 -15.67 -57.15
C ALA A 16 -27.06 -15.53 -55.94
N SER A 17 -27.20 -14.46 -55.22
CA SER A 17 -26.48 -14.26 -53.96
C SER A 17 -27.00 -15.21 -52.86
N ARG A 18 -26.21 -15.36 -51.81
CA ARG A 18 -26.61 -16.17 -50.61
C ARG A 18 -27.93 -15.66 -50.03
N GLU A 19 -28.08 -14.34 -49.94
CA GLU A 19 -29.29 -13.71 -49.41
C GLU A 19 -30.52 -14.04 -50.27
N GLU A 20 -30.39 -14.00 -51.60
CA GLU A 20 -31.46 -14.35 -52.54
C GLU A 20 -31.86 -15.81 -52.42
N VAL A 21 -30.90 -16.73 -52.20
CA VAL A 21 -31.13 -18.15 -51.99
C VAL A 21 -31.88 -18.38 -50.66
N GLU A 22 -31.50 -17.68 -49.59
CA GLU A 22 -32.15 -17.78 -48.28
C GLU A 22 -33.56 -17.18 -48.32
N GLU A 23 -33.78 -16.06 -49.01
CA GLU A 23 -35.10 -15.48 -49.18
C GLU A 23 -36.05 -16.40 -49.98
N GLN A 24 -35.58 -16.98 -51.06
CA GLN A 24 -36.38 -17.89 -51.86
C GLN A 24 -36.71 -19.18 -51.09
N TYR A 25 -35.77 -19.72 -50.32
CA TYR A 25 -36.01 -20.86 -49.44
C TYR A 25 -37.06 -20.51 -48.37
N ALA A 26 -37.03 -19.32 -47.80
CA ALA A 26 -38.04 -18.87 -46.86
C ALA A 26 -39.46 -18.78 -47.47
N VAL A 27 -39.57 -18.49 -48.75
CA VAL A 27 -40.84 -18.55 -49.49
C VAL A 27 -41.35 -20.00 -49.58
N TRP A 28 -40.47 -20.94 -49.91
CA TRP A 28 -40.82 -22.36 -49.97
C TRP A 28 -41.25 -22.94 -48.60
N VAL A 29 -40.55 -22.55 -47.53
CA VAL A 29 -40.94 -22.94 -46.15
C VAL A 29 -42.31 -22.41 -45.78
N ARG A 30 -42.66 -21.17 -46.19
CA ARG A 30 -44.00 -20.62 -45.95
C ARG A 30 -45.08 -21.37 -46.72
N LYS A 31 -44.80 -21.72 -47.98
CA LYS A 31 -45.72 -22.53 -48.81
C LYS A 31 -45.95 -23.92 -48.22
N ASP A 32 -44.89 -24.62 -47.80
CA ASP A 32 -45.00 -25.93 -47.17
C ASP A 32 -45.85 -25.89 -45.89
N ARG A 33 -45.62 -24.84 -45.08
CA ARG A 33 -46.43 -24.62 -43.85
C ARG A 33 -47.88 -24.34 -44.17
N ALA A 34 -48.16 -23.56 -45.23
CA ALA A 34 -49.52 -23.29 -45.62
C ALA A 34 -50.22 -24.55 -46.15
N LEU A 35 -49.52 -25.35 -46.99
CA LEU A 35 -50.03 -26.61 -47.53
C LEU A 35 -50.35 -27.62 -46.40
N LYS A 36 -49.47 -27.77 -45.44
CA LYS A 36 -49.71 -28.65 -44.28
C LYS A 36 -50.89 -28.20 -43.43
N ARG A 37 -51.11 -26.89 -43.29
CA ARG A 37 -52.29 -26.35 -42.60
C ARG A 37 -53.59 -26.63 -43.36
N ALA A 38 -53.59 -26.40 -44.70
CA ALA A 38 -54.76 -26.69 -45.55
C ALA A 38 -55.07 -28.18 -45.55
N GLN A 39 -54.10 -29.07 -45.64
CA GLN A 39 -54.27 -30.53 -45.51
C GLN A 39 -54.86 -30.93 -44.15
N ALA A 40 -54.42 -30.29 -43.07
CA ALA A 40 -54.97 -30.56 -41.71
C ALA A 40 -56.42 -30.08 -41.57
N GLN A 41 -56.87 -29.12 -42.41
CA GLN A 41 -58.23 -28.59 -42.42
C GLN A 41 -59.13 -29.25 -43.48
N HIS A 42 -58.64 -30.29 -44.21
CA HIS A 42 -59.35 -31.00 -45.28
C HIS A 42 -59.77 -30.11 -46.44
N GLU A 43 -59.06 -29.03 -46.72
CA GLU A 43 -59.28 -28.19 -47.88
C GLU A 43 -58.64 -28.79 -49.13
N PRO A 44 -59.32 -28.79 -50.30
CA PRO A 44 -58.76 -29.31 -51.56
C PRO A 44 -57.61 -28.40 -52.01
N THR A 45 -56.39 -28.88 -52.08
CA THR A 45 -55.23 -28.20 -52.56
C THR A 45 -54.64 -28.96 -53.77
N ASP A 46 -54.58 -28.30 -54.92
CA ASP A 46 -54.01 -28.86 -56.16
C ASP A 46 -52.47 -28.67 -56.28
N GLU A 47 -51.82 -28.02 -55.29
CA GLU A 47 -50.37 -27.79 -55.33
C GLU A 47 -49.63 -28.97 -54.65
N HIS A 48 -48.88 -29.69 -55.50
CA HIS A 48 -47.97 -30.75 -55.04
C HIS A 48 -46.55 -30.39 -55.40
N PHE A 49 -45.72 -30.16 -54.38
CA PHE A 49 -44.28 -30.02 -54.52
C PHE A 49 -43.57 -30.88 -53.45
N ASP A 50 -42.38 -31.38 -53.85
CA ASP A 50 -41.58 -32.17 -52.93
C ASP A 50 -40.65 -31.24 -52.09
N PHE A 51 -41.10 -30.92 -50.89
CA PHE A 51 -40.30 -30.08 -49.96
C PHE A 51 -38.98 -30.73 -49.56
N ALA A 52 -38.87 -32.07 -49.59
CA ALA A 52 -37.61 -32.76 -49.27
C ALA A 52 -36.54 -32.47 -50.34
N GLN A 53 -36.95 -32.39 -51.63
CA GLN A 53 -36.10 -32.02 -52.73
C GLN A 53 -35.64 -30.55 -52.66
N ILE A 54 -36.55 -29.66 -52.29
CA ILE A 54 -36.24 -28.22 -52.10
C ILE A 54 -35.23 -28.03 -50.96
N ASN A 55 -35.42 -28.74 -49.84
CA ASN A 55 -34.51 -28.69 -48.72
C ASN A 55 -33.13 -29.27 -49.02
N ALA A 56 -33.06 -30.34 -49.80
CA ALA A 56 -31.80 -30.90 -50.31
C ALA A 56 -31.07 -29.93 -51.26
N ALA A 57 -31.82 -29.27 -52.13
CA ALA A 57 -31.27 -28.24 -53.07
C ALA A 57 -30.69 -27.06 -52.30
N TYR A 58 -31.43 -26.52 -51.32
CA TYR A 58 -30.96 -25.44 -50.46
C TYR A 58 -29.66 -25.79 -49.73
N ARG A 59 -29.61 -26.99 -49.11
CA ARG A 59 -28.38 -27.45 -48.43
C ARG A 59 -27.19 -27.54 -49.37
N ALA A 60 -27.38 -28.09 -50.58
CA ALA A 60 -26.29 -28.21 -51.56
C ALA A 60 -25.72 -26.85 -51.96
N ILE A 61 -26.58 -25.84 -52.11
CA ILE A 61 -26.15 -24.47 -52.45
C ILE A 61 -25.43 -23.83 -51.26
N ILE A 62 -25.94 -23.92 -50.04
CA ILE A 62 -25.32 -23.35 -48.86
C ILE A 62 -23.97 -24.02 -48.56
N ASP A 63 -23.85 -25.33 -48.67
CA ASP A 63 -22.57 -26.04 -48.52
C ASP A 63 -21.54 -25.57 -49.56
N HIS A 64 -21.97 -25.26 -50.78
CA HIS A 64 -21.08 -24.69 -51.78
C HIS A 64 -20.59 -23.30 -51.37
N TYR A 65 -21.44 -22.42 -50.86
CA TYR A 65 -21.02 -21.10 -50.34
C TYR A 65 -20.03 -21.26 -49.19
N HIS A 66 -20.26 -22.16 -48.23
CA HIS A 66 -19.33 -22.42 -47.14
C HIS A 66 -17.97 -22.92 -47.64
N GLN A 67 -17.94 -23.80 -48.66
CA GLN A 67 -16.69 -24.26 -49.26
C GLN A 67 -15.91 -23.12 -49.93
N LEU A 68 -16.61 -22.17 -50.59
CA LEU A 68 -15.98 -20.99 -51.17
C LEU A 68 -15.41 -20.05 -50.10
N GLU A 69 -16.15 -19.82 -49.03
CA GLU A 69 -15.70 -19.00 -47.91
C GLU A 69 -14.48 -19.61 -47.20
N ASP A 70 -14.44 -20.95 -47.04
CA ASP A 70 -13.32 -21.63 -46.41
C ASP A 70 -12.07 -21.70 -47.30
N GLN A 71 -12.22 -21.72 -48.64
CA GLN A 71 -11.09 -21.63 -49.54
C GLN A 71 -10.44 -20.23 -49.54
N GLY A 72 -11.19 -19.19 -49.20
CA GLY A 72 -10.68 -17.81 -49.09
C GLY A 72 -9.96 -17.50 -47.77
N LYS A 73 -10.08 -18.33 -46.75
CA LYS A 73 -9.41 -18.12 -45.48
C LYS A 73 -7.98 -18.68 -45.51
N PRO A 74 -6.94 -17.86 -45.28
CA PRO A 74 -5.58 -18.36 -45.20
C PRO A 74 -5.53 -19.41 -44.07
N LYS A 75 -5.01 -20.60 -44.36
CA LYS A 75 -4.76 -21.64 -43.35
C LYS A 75 -3.83 -21.07 -42.31
N ARG A 76 -4.36 -20.71 -41.14
CA ARG A 76 -3.57 -20.27 -39.99
C ARG A 76 -2.61 -21.40 -39.58
N ASP A 77 -1.37 -21.03 -39.30
CA ASP A 77 -0.39 -21.97 -38.79
C ASP A 77 -0.96 -22.65 -37.52
N PRO A 78 -0.97 -24.00 -37.46
CA PRO A 78 -1.51 -24.75 -36.32
C PRO A 78 -0.83 -24.40 -34.96
N ARG A 79 0.33 -23.76 -35.01
CA ARG A 79 1.00 -23.22 -33.82
C ARG A 79 0.31 -21.98 -33.29
N ILE A 80 -0.16 -21.11 -34.18
CA ILE A 80 -0.88 -19.88 -33.81
C ILE A 80 -2.25 -20.21 -33.25
N GLU A 81 -2.94 -21.20 -33.82
CA GLU A 81 -4.26 -21.65 -33.35
C GLU A 81 -4.19 -22.25 -31.93
N LYS A 82 -3.15 -23.02 -31.62
CA LYS A 82 -2.92 -23.53 -30.25
C LYS A 82 -2.58 -22.42 -29.26
N LEU A 83 -1.85 -21.38 -29.68
CA LEU A 83 -1.52 -20.21 -28.85
C LEU A 83 -2.77 -19.36 -28.60
N ASP A 84 -3.62 -19.18 -29.60
CA ASP A 84 -4.85 -18.39 -29.47
C ASP A 84 -5.85 -19.08 -28.53
N HIS A 85 -6.00 -20.41 -28.65
CA HIS A 85 -6.80 -21.22 -27.74
C HIS A 85 -6.26 -21.18 -26.30
N PHE A 86 -4.92 -21.31 -26.12
CA PHE A 86 -4.28 -21.21 -24.82
C PHE A 86 -4.52 -19.83 -24.20
N TRP A 87 -4.30 -18.75 -24.96
CA TRP A 87 -4.46 -17.39 -24.48
C TRP A 87 -5.91 -17.05 -24.14
N THR A 88 -6.88 -17.55 -24.90
CA THR A 88 -8.31 -17.35 -24.63
C THR A 88 -8.75 -18.00 -23.31
N TYR A 89 -8.21 -19.17 -23.01
CA TYR A 89 -8.62 -19.93 -21.82
C TYR A 89 -7.81 -19.60 -20.59
N TYR A 90 -6.49 -19.41 -20.72
CA TYR A 90 -5.58 -19.26 -19.58
C TYR A 90 -5.14 -17.83 -19.29
N LYS A 91 -5.59 -16.81 -20.02
CA LYS A 91 -5.17 -15.41 -19.83
C LYS A 91 -5.27 -14.93 -18.37
N TYR A 92 -6.34 -15.26 -17.68
CA TYR A 92 -6.51 -14.85 -16.29
C TYR A 92 -5.56 -15.59 -15.33
N HIS A 93 -5.33 -16.88 -15.58
CA HIS A 93 -4.38 -17.66 -14.78
C HIS A 93 -2.93 -17.17 -14.98
N VAL A 94 -2.58 -16.80 -16.20
CA VAL A 94 -1.26 -16.23 -16.52
C VAL A 94 -1.09 -14.88 -15.83
N ILE A 95 -2.11 -14.01 -15.86
CA ILE A 95 -2.09 -12.71 -15.16
C ILE A 95 -1.90 -12.91 -13.66
N VAL A 96 -2.68 -13.81 -13.06
CA VAL A 96 -2.55 -14.13 -11.63
C VAL A 96 -1.16 -14.67 -11.30
N ALA A 97 -0.63 -15.58 -12.12
CA ALA A 97 0.72 -16.12 -11.93
C ALA A 97 1.80 -15.04 -12.00
N VAL A 98 1.69 -14.10 -12.96
CA VAL A 98 2.62 -12.96 -13.08
C VAL A 98 2.53 -12.05 -11.85
N ILE A 99 1.34 -11.74 -11.37
CA ILE A 99 1.16 -10.92 -10.16
C ILE A 99 1.79 -11.62 -8.94
N LEU A 100 1.57 -12.93 -8.80
CA LEU A 100 2.18 -13.72 -7.71
C LEU A 100 3.71 -13.70 -7.78
N ILE A 101 4.29 -13.88 -8.97
CA ILE A 101 5.75 -13.83 -9.17
C ILE A 101 6.28 -12.45 -8.80
N ILE A 102 5.64 -11.37 -9.24
CA ILE A 102 6.02 -10.00 -8.88
C ILE A 102 5.93 -9.80 -7.36
N GLY A 103 4.86 -10.28 -6.73
CA GLY A 103 4.70 -10.23 -5.28
C GLY A 103 5.80 -10.98 -4.53
N ILE A 104 6.16 -12.19 -4.98
CA ILE A 104 7.25 -12.98 -4.39
C ILE A 104 8.60 -12.26 -4.55
N VAL A 105 8.90 -11.75 -5.74
CA VAL A 105 10.13 -10.98 -5.99
C VAL A 105 10.22 -9.76 -5.09
N TYR A 106 9.11 -9.04 -4.93
CA TYR A 106 9.04 -7.88 -4.03
C TYR A 106 9.31 -8.28 -2.57
N ILE A 107 8.69 -9.36 -2.08
CA ILE A 107 8.92 -9.87 -0.72
C ILE A 107 10.38 -10.30 -0.54
N ILE A 108 10.95 -11.02 -1.50
CA ILE A 108 12.35 -11.45 -1.42
C ILE A 108 13.31 -10.25 -1.36
N ASN A 109 13.11 -9.26 -2.23
CA ASN A 109 13.93 -8.05 -2.23
C ASN A 109 13.79 -7.28 -0.90
N SER A 110 12.57 -7.13 -0.39
CA SER A 110 12.33 -6.47 0.90
C SER A 110 13.01 -7.21 2.06
N VAL A 111 13.01 -8.54 2.06
CA VAL A 111 13.71 -9.34 3.07
C VAL A 111 15.23 -9.18 2.95
N ILE A 112 15.76 -9.21 1.71
CA ILE A 112 17.20 -9.02 1.46
C ILE A 112 17.65 -7.63 1.92
N GLU A 113 16.92 -6.57 1.56
CA GLU A 113 17.20 -5.20 1.99
C GLU A 113 17.16 -5.07 3.51
N SER A 114 16.14 -5.65 4.15
CA SER A 114 16.04 -5.66 5.62
C SER A 114 17.20 -6.41 6.28
N GLN A 115 17.63 -7.52 5.71
CA GLN A 115 18.78 -8.28 6.22
C GLN A 115 20.11 -7.54 6.00
N GLN A 116 20.30 -6.92 4.85
CA GLN A 116 21.49 -6.11 4.56
C GLN A 116 21.55 -4.90 5.49
N GLU A 117 20.42 -4.21 5.73
CA GLU A 117 20.37 -3.09 6.66
C GLU A 117 20.67 -3.54 8.10
N LYS A 118 20.10 -4.65 8.55
CA LYS A 118 20.43 -5.23 9.86
C LYS A 118 21.90 -5.61 9.99
N ALA A 119 22.48 -6.23 8.94
CA ALA A 119 23.90 -6.57 8.92
C ALA A 119 24.79 -5.33 8.92
N ARG A 120 24.39 -4.28 8.17
CA ARG A 120 25.09 -2.99 8.16
C ARG A 120 25.06 -2.34 9.55
N LEU A 121 23.87 -2.28 10.16
CA LEU A 121 23.70 -1.73 11.50
C LEU A 121 24.48 -2.52 12.58
N ALA A 122 24.50 -3.86 12.47
CA ALA A 122 25.25 -4.72 13.37
C ALA A 122 26.77 -4.60 13.21
N ALA A 123 27.26 -4.17 12.05
CA ALA A 123 28.67 -3.93 11.79
C ALA A 123 29.15 -2.56 12.32
N LEU A 124 28.22 -1.65 12.63
CA LEU A 124 28.56 -0.35 13.23
C LEU A 124 28.94 -0.55 14.72
N PRO A 125 29.85 0.30 15.24
CA PRO A 125 30.11 0.29 16.68
C PRO A 125 28.82 0.56 17.46
N PRO A 126 28.68 0.04 18.70
CA PRO A 126 27.55 0.36 19.54
C PRO A 126 27.41 1.88 19.70
N ALA A 127 26.18 2.36 19.75
CA ALA A 127 25.97 3.79 19.97
C ALA A 127 26.46 4.20 21.37
N ASP A 128 27.18 5.29 21.44
CA ASP A 128 27.60 5.87 22.71
C ASP A 128 26.43 6.48 23.46
N ALA A 129 25.49 7.10 22.72
CA ALA A 129 24.22 7.57 23.25
C ALA A 129 23.15 7.51 22.16
N THR A 130 21.91 7.33 22.61
CA THR A 130 20.74 7.31 21.74
C THR A 130 19.75 8.40 22.18
N MET A 131 19.16 9.09 21.22
CA MET A 131 18.19 10.15 21.49
C MET A 131 16.94 9.99 20.62
N MET A 132 15.77 10.15 21.24
CA MET A 132 14.50 10.25 20.56
C MET A 132 13.99 11.69 20.64
N MET A 133 13.77 12.30 19.49
CA MET A 133 13.02 13.55 19.39
C MET A 133 11.53 13.22 19.26
N PHE A 134 10.76 13.54 20.30
CA PHE A 134 9.34 13.18 20.40
C PHE A 134 8.50 14.43 20.59
N GLY A 135 7.67 14.75 19.60
CA GLY A 135 6.85 15.95 19.67
C GLY A 135 6.59 16.58 18.29
N ASP A 136 6.17 17.83 18.28
CA ASP A 136 5.85 18.59 17.07
C ASP A 136 7.08 19.24 16.41
N PHE A 137 8.22 18.55 16.43
CA PHE A 137 9.42 18.98 15.73
C PHE A 137 9.22 18.82 14.23
N TYR A 138 9.34 19.93 13.50
CA TYR A 138 9.11 19.93 12.04
C TYR A 138 10.43 19.67 11.30
N GLU A 139 10.46 18.60 10.51
CA GLU A 139 11.60 18.20 9.64
C GLU A 139 12.99 18.41 10.27
N PRO A 140 13.27 17.83 11.46
CA PRO A 140 14.56 18.02 12.10
C PRO A 140 15.68 17.39 11.26
N LYS A 141 16.82 18.06 11.19
CA LYS A 141 17.99 17.58 10.45
C LYS A 141 18.79 16.60 11.30
N LEU A 142 18.32 15.37 11.43
CA LEU A 142 18.87 14.36 12.34
C LEU A 142 20.38 14.15 12.15
N THR A 143 20.83 14.00 10.89
CA THR A 143 22.27 13.82 10.58
C THR A 143 23.12 15.01 11.03
N SER A 144 22.63 16.25 10.86
CA SER A 144 23.34 17.44 11.32
C SER A 144 23.44 17.46 12.84
N ILE A 145 22.38 17.07 13.55
CA ILE A 145 22.37 16.95 15.03
C ILE A 145 23.38 15.89 15.48
N GLU A 146 23.40 14.70 14.86
CA GLU A 146 24.37 13.65 15.17
C GLU A 146 25.81 14.11 14.96
N GLU A 147 26.10 14.74 13.83
CA GLU A 147 27.43 15.30 13.50
C GLU A 147 27.86 16.37 14.50
N ASN A 148 26.98 17.29 14.87
CA ASN A 148 27.26 18.34 15.83
C ASN A 148 27.54 17.78 17.23
N ILE A 149 26.79 16.76 17.67
CA ILE A 149 27.05 16.08 18.94
C ILE A 149 28.43 15.39 18.90
N LEU A 150 28.78 14.69 17.82
CA LEU A 150 30.08 14.04 17.67
C LEU A 150 31.23 15.05 17.61
N LEU A 151 31.02 16.24 17.02
CA LEU A 151 32.02 17.32 17.05
C LEU A 151 32.25 17.86 18.48
N ALA A 152 31.17 17.94 19.27
CA ALA A 152 31.26 18.38 20.67
C ALA A 152 31.80 17.28 21.62
N LYS A 153 31.72 16.01 21.20
CA LYS A 153 32.17 14.82 21.94
C LYS A 153 33.14 13.97 21.11
N PRO A 154 34.40 14.38 20.93
CA PRO A 154 35.36 13.67 20.06
C PRO A 154 35.73 12.25 20.56
N ASP A 155 35.44 11.92 21.81
CA ASP A 155 35.62 10.60 22.42
C ASP A 155 34.48 9.62 22.08
N TRP A 156 33.37 10.11 21.51
CA TRP A 156 32.27 9.27 21.05
C TRP A 156 32.46 8.85 19.61
N GLN A 157 32.05 7.61 19.29
CA GLN A 157 32.15 7.05 17.95
C GLN A 157 30.84 7.12 17.18
N ARG A 158 29.72 7.03 17.90
CA ARG A 158 28.40 6.97 17.28
C ARG A 158 27.32 7.49 18.21
N VAL A 159 26.51 8.38 17.67
CA VAL A 159 25.23 8.81 18.26
C VAL A 159 24.12 8.44 17.30
N VAL A 160 22.96 8.07 17.84
CA VAL A 160 21.76 7.78 17.04
C VAL A 160 20.66 8.71 17.48
N VAL A 161 20.16 9.49 16.54
CA VAL A 161 19.02 10.39 16.77
C VAL A 161 17.84 9.91 15.96
N ASN A 162 16.77 9.55 16.65
CA ASN A 162 15.49 9.17 16.04
C ASN A 162 14.48 10.31 16.19
N HIS A 163 13.47 10.33 15.33
CA HIS A 163 12.40 11.32 15.41
C HIS A 163 11.04 10.66 15.28
N THR A 164 10.12 11.07 16.15
CA THR A 164 8.70 10.73 16.07
C THR A 164 7.88 12.00 16.19
N TYR A 165 7.26 12.36 15.07
CA TYR A 165 6.39 13.53 15.04
C TYR A 165 5.08 13.24 15.76
N VAL A 166 4.71 14.15 16.68
CA VAL A 166 3.46 14.12 17.45
C VAL A 166 2.77 15.46 17.25
N PRO A 167 1.63 15.50 16.54
CA PRO A 167 0.93 16.75 16.31
C PRO A 167 0.39 17.32 17.63
N SER A 168 0.62 18.62 17.87
CA SER A 168 0.10 19.34 19.06
C SER A 168 -1.42 19.51 19.00
N GLN A 169 -2.02 19.49 17.80
CA GLN A 169 -3.46 19.62 17.59
C GLN A 169 -3.93 18.54 16.63
N ILE A 170 -5.04 17.90 16.97
CA ILE A 170 -5.68 16.92 16.08
C ILE A 170 -6.67 17.68 15.19
N THR A 171 -6.35 17.80 13.92
CA THR A 171 -7.17 18.49 12.91
C THR A 171 -7.70 17.53 11.82
N SER A 172 -7.14 16.32 11.74
CA SER A 172 -7.45 15.33 10.71
C SER A 172 -7.37 13.90 11.24
N GLU A 173 -7.95 12.95 10.48
CA GLU A 173 -7.78 11.51 10.74
C GLU A 173 -6.32 11.07 10.63
N PHE A 174 -5.53 11.76 9.83
CA PHE A 174 -4.10 11.51 9.71
C PHE A 174 -3.36 11.85 11.01
N ASP A 175 -3.73 12.92 11.71
CA ASP A 175 -3.14 13.30 12.99
C ASP A 175 -3.42 12.25 14.06
N ILE A 176 -4.61 11.65 14.04
CA ILE A 176 -4.96 10.51 14.93
C ILE A 176 -4.04 9.33 14.65
N ALA A 177 -3.81 8.99 13.38
CA ALA A 177 -2.91 7.90 13.01
C ALA A 177 -1.45 8.16 13.45
N LEU A 178 -0.99 9.42 13.35
CA LEU A 178 0.32 9.82 13.83
C LEU A 178 0.45 9.68 15.36
N GLN A 179 -0.58 10.08 16.11
CA GLN A 179 -0.59 9.87 17.57
C GLN A 179 -0.58 8.39 17.95
N GLN A 180 -1.36 7.54 17.25
CA GLN A 180 -1.33 6.10 17.48
C GLN A 180 0.06 5.51 17.22
N LYS A 181 0.70 5.92 16.12
CA LYS A 181 2.08 5.54 15.83
C LYS A 181 3.03 6.00 16.92
N ALA A 182 2.90 7.23 17.41
CA ALA A 182 3.73 7.77 18.47
C ALA A 182 3.63 6.96 19.77
N ILE A 183 2.42 6.55 20.16
CA ILE A 183 2.21 5.67 21.34
C ILE A 183 2.94 4.33 21.16
N VAL A 184 2.81 3.70 20.00
CA VAL A 184 3.52 2.43 19.73
C VAL A 184 5.03 2.63 19.77
N THR A 185 5.52 3.72 19.19
CA THR A 185 6.96 4.04 19.22
C THR A 185 7.44 4.23 20.65
N LEU A 186 6.71 4.97 21.49
CA LEU A 186 7.06 5.23 22.88
C LEU A 186 7.20 3.94 23.72
N VAL A 187 6.34 2.94 23.45
CA VAL A 187 6.38 1.63 24.12
C VAL A 187 7.57 0.78 23.68
N THR A 188 7.99 0.91 22.41
CA THR A 188 9.01 0.06 21.81
C THR A 188 10.41 0.67 21.80
N ASP A 189 10.52 1.98 21.84
CA ASP A 189 11.79 2.68 21.84
C ASP A 189 12.52 2.55 23.19
N ARG A 190 13.86 2.57 23.14
CA ARG A 190 14.74 2.43 24.30
C ARG A 190 15.89 3.45 24.24
N SER A 191 15.59 4.61 23.64
CA SER A 191 16.57 5.69 23.62
C SER A 191 16.93 6.18 25.03
N ASP A 192 18.19 6.55 25.24
CA ASP A 192 18.69 7.01 26.54
C ASP A 192 18.11 8.37 26.95
N VAL A 193 18.00 9.26 25.95
CA VAL A 193 17.50 10.63 26.11
C VAL A 193 16.28 10.87 25.23
N TYR A 194 15.26 11.48 25.81
CA TYR A 194 14.12 12.00 25.07
C TYR A 194 14.16 13.51 25.04
N MET A 195 14.21 14.07 23.83
CA MET A 195 14.00 15.48 23.56
C MET A 195 12.53 15.69 23.23
N VAL A 196 11.84 16.50 24.01
CA VAL A 196 10.38 16.67 23.95
C VAL A 196 10.01 18.14 23.85
N ASP A 197 8.93 18.45 23.14
CA ASP A 197 8.36 19.79 23.13
C ASP A 197 7.55 20.11 24.40
N GLY A 198 7.26 21.40 24.60
CA GLY A 198 6.52 21.87 25.77
C GLY A 198 5.09 21.32 25.88
N ASN A 199 4.46 20.91 24.77
CA ASN A 199 3.09 20.40 24.77
C ASN A 199 3.00 18.94 25.25
N ASN A 200 4.05 18.16 25.00
CA ASN A 200 4.05 16.72 25.28
C ASN A 200 4.74 16.35 26.61
N VAL A 201 5.62 17.21 27.13
CA VAL A 201 6.47 16.87 28.28
C VAL A 201 5.68 16.44 29.54
N GLN A 202 4.60 17.15 29.91
CA GLN A 202 3.79 16.79 31.07
C GLN A 202 3.12 15.43 30.95
N ASN A 203 2.62 15.10 29.74
CA ASN A 203 2.02 13.79 29.50
C ASN A 203 3.04 12.67 29.66
N LEU A 204 4.30 12.87 29.26
CA LEU A 204 5.35 11.88 29.39
C LEU A 204 5.84 11.73 30.82
N VAL A 205 5.86 12.82 31.61
CA VAL A 205 6.09 12.77 33.07
C VAL A 205 4.99 11.96 33.74
N ASN A 206 3.71 12.20 33.42
CA ASN A 206 2.59 11.45 34.00
C ASN A 206 2.62 9.96 33.65
N GLN A 207 3.20 9.60 32.47
CA GLN A 207 3.40 8.21 32.05
C GLN A 207 4.64 7.55 32.69
N GLY A 208 5.42 8.29 33.46
CA GLY A 208 6.64 7.78 34.14
C GLY A 208 7.78 7.48 33.18
N LEU A 209 7.85 8.19 32.01
CA LEU A 209 8.91 7.99 31.03
C LEU A 209 10.29 8.40 31.52
N PHE A 210 10.34 9.43 32.37
CA PHE A 210 11.59 10.08 32.75
C PHE A 210 12.09 9.60 34.09
N LEU A 211 13.42 9.43 34.17
CA LEU A 211 14.14 9.22 35.40
C LEU A 211 14.19 10.54 36.18
N PRO A 212 13.86 10.58 37.50
CA PRO A 212 14.11 11.74 38.36
C PRO A 212 15.60 12.05 38.41
N LEU A 213 15.96 13.32 38.15
CA LEU A 213 17.35 13.79 38.05
C LEU A 213 17.80 14.57 39.31
N ASP A 214 17.08 14.47 40.41
CA ASP A 214 17.36 15.19 41.66
C ASP A 214 18.78 14.95 42.17
N GLU A 215 19.28 13.73 42.07
CA GLU A 215 20.66 13.38 42.42
C GLU A 215 21.72 14.09 41.61
N TYR A 216 21.37 14.49 40.37
CA TYR A 216 22.27 15.17 39.42
C TYR A 216 22.01 16.69 39.34
N ALA A 217 21.10 17.23 40.17
CA ALA A 217 20.67 18.63 40.12
C ALA A 217 21.83 19.61 40.24
N GLU A 218 22.74 19.42 41.20
CA GLU A 218 23.90 20.28 41.38
C GLU A 218 24.87 20.27 40.20
N ARG A 219 25.08 19.11 39.62
CA ARG A 219 25.89 18.96 38.40
C ARG A 219 25.24 19.65 37.19
N LEU A 220 23.96 19.44 36.97
CA LEU A 220 23.20 20.06 35.91
C LEU A 220 23.12 21.59 36.12
N LYS A 221 22.88 22.06 37.34
CA LYS A 221 22.91 23.48 37.69
C LYS A 221 24.25 24.13 37.32
N ALA A 222 25.35 23.45 37.58
CA ALA A 222 26.69 23.97 37.27
C ALA A 222 26.98 23.97 35.78
N SER A 223 26.40 23.03 34.98
CA SER A 223 26.70 22.88 33.54
C SER A 223 25.74 23.62 32.62
N VAL A 224 24.46 23.74 32.97
CA VAL A 224 23.41 24.28 32.13
C VAL A 224 22.70 25.52 32.69
N GLY A 225 22.91 25.85 33.96
CA GLY A 225 22.23 26.93 34.66
C GLY A 225 20.95 26.49 35.37
N GLU A 226 20.67 27.13 36.51
CA GLU A 226 19.49 26.80 37.36
C GLU A 226 18.16 27.10 36.61
N GLU A 227 18.16 28.15 35.77
CA GLU A 227 17.01 28.60 35.01
C GLU A 227 16.53 27.59 33.97
N ASN A 228 17.40 26.65 33.57
CA ASN A 228 17.09 25.62 32.61
C ASN A 228 16.63 24.29 33.25
N LEU A 229 16.68 24.19 34.57
CA LEU A 229 16.20 23.02 35.28
C LEU A 229 14.67 23.06 35.40
N VAL A 230 13.99 22.01 34.91
CA VAL A 230 12.53 21.95 34.88
C VAL A 230 12.03 20.92 35.88
N TYR A 231 11.50 21.44 37.00
CA TYR A 231 10.88 20.63 38.02
C TYR A 231 9.41 20.44 37.71
N MET A 232 8.97 19.21 37.70
CA MET A 232 7.60 18.82 37.41
C MET A 232 7.13 17.78 38.43
N ARG A 233 5.82 17.55 38.47
CA ARG A 233 5.22 16.48 39.27
C ARG A 233 4.25 15.69 38.37
N THR A 234 3.95 14.46 38.76
CA THR A 234 2.85 13.71 38.15
C THR A 234 1.52 14.30 38.58
N GLU A 235 0.66 14.56 37.64
CA GLU A 235 -0.70 15.03 37.92
C GLU A 235 -1.66 13.84 38.01
N PRO A 236 -2.70 13.95 38.86
CA PRO A 236 -3.71 12.89 38.97
C PRO A 236 -4.33 12.53 37.66
N SER A 237 -4.54 11.25 37.42
CA SER A 237 -5.18 10.73 36.17
C SER A 237 -6.66 11.13 36.06
N GLY A 238 -7.29 11.51 37.14
CA GLY A 238 -8.71 11.78 37.27
C GLY A 238 -9.59 10.52 37.29
N LEU A 239 -8.98 9.35 37.23
CA LEU A 239 -9.69 8.07 37.31
C LEU A 239 -10.00 7.68 38.75
N ASP A 240 -9.13 8.08 39.69
CA ASP A 240 -9.32 7.91 41.13
C ASP A 240 -9.53 9.28 41.78
N PRO A 241 -10.69 9.55 42.42
CA PRO A 241 -10.96 10.82 43.09
C PRO A 241 -10.01 11.13 44.26
N ASP A 242 -9.40 10.12 44.84
CA ASP A 242 -8.49 10.24 46.00
C ASP A 242 -7.01 10.32 45.57
N GLU A 243 -6.73 10.26 44.27
CA GLU A 243 -5.38 10.37 43.74
C GLU A 243 -4.81 11.77 44.00
N GLN A 244 -3.66 11.82 44.67
CA GLN A 244 -2.97 13.08 44.98
C GLN A 244 -1.87 13.31 43.92
N PRO A 245 -1.55 14.58 43.60
CA PRO A 245 -0.39 14.91 42.79
C PRO A 245 0.89 14.36 43.46
N GLY A 246 1.82 13.91 42.60
CA GLY A 246 3.14 13.48 43.07
C GLY A 246 3.99 14.63 43.63
N GLU A 247 5.15 14.30 44.13
CA GLU A 247 6.15 15.29 44.56
C GLU A 247 6.81 15.93 43.31
N TYR A 248 7.35 17.13 43.52
CA TYR A 248 8.14 17.79 42.50
C TYR A 248 9.53 17.19 42.40
N HIS A 249 9.88 16.70 41.22
CA HIS A 249 11.21 16.20 40.89
C HIS A 249 11.78 16.94 39.66
N LEU A 250 13.08 16.98 39.58
CA LEU A 250 13.77 17.41 38.36
C LEU A 250 13.68 16.30 37.30
N TYR A 251 12.89 16.48 36.25
CA TYR A 251 12.75 15.48 35.19
C TYR A 251 13.46 15.87 33.90
N THR A 252 13.50 17.17 33.57
CA THR A 252 14.02 17.62 32.31
C THR A 252 14.85 18.88 32.43
N VAL A 253 15.67 19.09 31.38
CA VAL A 253 16.45 20.32 31.19
C VAL A 253 15.94 21.02 29.98
N ARG A 254 15.67 22.33 30.07
CA ARG A 254 15.29 23.14 28.90
C ARG A 254 16.49 23.31 27.98
N LEU A 255 16.25 23.13 26.68
CA LEU A 255 17.26 23.25 25.64
C LEU A 255 17.06 24.54 24.86
N PRO A 256 18.13 25.17 24.37
CA PRO A 256 18.04 26.28 23.43
C PRO A 256 17.44 25.78 22.11
N ILE A 257 16.63 26.60 21.45
CA ILE A 257 16.15 26.32 20.10
C ILE A 257 17.32 26.44 19.11
N HIS A 258 17.45 25.46 18.24
CA HIS A 258 18.53 25.38 17.25
C HIS A 258 17.97 25.35 15.83
N GLN A 259 18.77 25.82 14.85
CA GLN A 259 18.38 25.83 13.45
C GLN A 259 18.08 24.44 12.83
N ASP A 260 18.61 23.38 13.45
CA ASP A 260 18.43 22.00 12.98
C ASP A 260 17.16 21.34 13.54
N TYR A 261 16.49 22.00 14.47
CA TYR A 261 15.19 21.60 14.98
C TYR A 261 14.39 22.81 15.47
N SER A 262 13.11 22.78 15.19
CA SER A 262 12.14 23.74 15.70
C SER A 262 10.86 23.03 16.10
N SER A 263 10.17 23.52 17.10
CA SER A 263 8.85 23.02 17.48
C SER A 263 7.83 24.16 17.48
N LEU A 264 6.56 23.83 17.34
CA LEU A 264 5.48 24.82 17.36
C LEU A 264 5.32 25.46 18.73
N SER A 265 5.66 24.75 19.79
CA SER A 265 5.67 25.30 21.17
C SER A 265 6.84 26.27 21.40
N ASN A 266 7.82 26.30 20.52
CA ASN A 266 9.07 27.06 20.65
C ASN A 266 9.85 26.68 21.92
N GLU A 267 9.61 25.49 22.48
CA GLU A 267 10.29 24.94 23.64
C GLU A 267 10.77 23.52 23.32
N ALA A 268 11.97 23.22 23.76
CA ALA A 268 12.53 21.87 23.73
C ALA A 268 13.10 21.53 25.10
N MET A 269 12.84 20.35 25.59
CA MET A 269 13.29 19.84 26.89
C MET A 269 13.89 18.47 26.70
N ALA A 270 14.97 18.17 27.41
CA ALA A 270 15.57 16.84 27.38
C ALA A 270 15.48 16.19 28.73
N GLY A 271 15.10 14.93 28.78
CA GLY A 271 15.07 14.09 29.97
C GLY A 271 15.66 12.72 29.69
N ILE A 272 16.08 12.03 30.73
CA ILE A 272 16.62 10.67 30.65
C ILE A 272 15.48 9.67 30.75
N HIS A 273 15.47 8.67 29.87
CA HIS A 273 14.50 7.58 29.93
C HIS A 273 14.72 6.73 31.20
N VAL A 274 13.65 6.40 31.89
CA VAL A 274 13.71 5.60 33.15
C VAL A 274 14.41 4.25 32.98
N GLY A 275 14.39 3.68 31.79
CA GLY A 275 15.05 2.42 31.46
C GLY A 275 16.42 2.58 30.79
N SER A 276 17.04 3.78 30.83
CA SER A 276 18.39 3.97 30.27
C SER A 276 19.42 3.22 31.11
N GLU A 277 20.24 2.41 30.41
CA GLU A 277 21.37 1.70 31.07
C GLU A 277 22.62 2.57 31.14
N ASN A 278 22.63 3.73 30.50
CA ASN A 278 23.82 4.56 30.35
C ASN A 278 23.58 6.02 30.78
N VAL A 279 23.10 6.18 32.02
CA VAL A 279 22.73 7.48 32.60
C VAL A 279 23.86 8.53 32.51
N GLU A 280 25.13 8.12 32.70
CA GLU A 280 26.26 9.05 32.59
C GLU A 280 26.42 9.64 31.22
N LYS A 281 26.31 8.81 30.12
CA LYS A 281 26.38 9.33 28.77
C LYS A 281 25.13 10.13 28.39
N ALA A 282 23.96 9.74 28.91
CA ALA A 282 22.72 10.50 28.75
C ALA A 282 22.84 11.89 29.39
N LEU A 283 23.40 12.02 30.59
CA LEU A 283 23.69 13.31 31.20
C LEU A 283 24.65 14.16 30.36
N GLN A 284 25.75 13.55 29.89
CA GLN A 284 26.71 14.24 29.02
C GLN A 284 26.07 14.72 27.72
N LEU A 285 25.13 13.95 27.14
CA LEU A 285 24.37 14.33 25.99
C LEU A 285 23.49 15.55 26.29
N ILE A 286 22.72 15.53 27.37
CA ILE A 286 21.89 16.66 27.83
C ILE A 286 22.74 17.92 28.04
N GLU A 287 23.89 17.80 28.73
CA GLU A 287 24.81 18.89 28.96
C GLU A 287 25.36 19.49 27.63
N THR A 288 25.56 18.63 26.60
CA THR A 288 26.02 19.07 25.26
C THR A 288 24.92 19.80 24.55
N LEU A 289 23.72 19.24 24.51
CA LEU A 289 22.54 19.85 23.87
C LEU A 289 22.19 21.21 24.50
N ALA A 290 22.29 21.33 25.82
CA ALA A 290 21.95 22.56 26.53
C ALA A 290 22.94 23.70 26.30
N LYS A 291 24.17 23.41 25.86
CA LYS A 291 25.17 24.44 25.50
C LYS A 291 24.97 25.02 24.08
N GLY A 292 24.03 24.44 23.36
CA GLY A 292 23.82 24.74 21.93
C GLY A 292 24.80 23.96 21.05
N LEU A 293 24.26 23.27 20.09
CA LEU A 293 25.00 22.42 19.12
C LEU A 293 25.83 23.28 18.18
#